data_2073cf47b335ef1a025cc083f7ee6ef0
#
_entry.id   2073cf47b335ef1a025cc083f7ee6ef0
#
_cell.length_a   1.000
_cell.length_b   1.000
_cell.length_c   1.000
_cell.angle_alpha   90.00
_cell.angle_beta   90.00
_cell.angle_gamma   90.00
#
_symmetry.space_group_name_H-M   'P 1'
#
loop_
_entity.id
_entity.type
_entity.pdbx_description
1 polymer ?
#
loop_
_entity_poly.entity_id
_entity_poly.type
_entity_poly.pdbx_seq_one_letter_code
_entity_poly.pdbx_strand_id
1 'polypeptide(L)'
;MTLTPRLLGLAFAAADALIEVDQHGVVRFALGSGPVAGQQTSAWVGRPLGERLSVQSAATLRNLLDALLPGQRSPAAEVLVDCGDGRMRPATLRVFALPDIAPARSCALSYQGEPFEVDHASPAAGVPPRDAEGFLTHAHASLSSGETGALQRLALAFIDVNGLHDVDPATLERVHHRIGGALNAASHDGASAGRLTSDRYALIRKLDDTRDLAAEMRKAGQAEGVVLSAVATQSALGGDAASALRAMRFAIEGCLKDGGLGHPELSFADSLQRTLKDADRFRSIVRDRDFALYYQPIVDLKTRAVHHFEALARFGQGSGPAAAIRMAEELALIDGFDLAVAEKAVRRLREPGGGLLKIAVNVSGASLANDAYVAALLKMTAAAPDDRRRLMVEVTETAALADLAAADRRLGALRHAGIKVCIDDFGAGSASFDYLRGLSVDAVKIDGALVRDIHTDARTRTLIAHLIELCGSLELETIAEMIETDQIADALRDLGVTHGQGWLFGRAEPEPRTILNTPAIRGRRQGVVEGWS
;
A
#
# COMPACT_ATOMS: atom_id res chain seq x y z
N MET A 1 -23.48 -37.29 20.52
CA MET A 1 -22.41 -37.30 19.47
C MET A 1 -21.14 -36.78 20.11
N THR A 2 -20.13 -37.62 20.20
CA THR A 2 -18.84 -37.28 20.80
C THR A 2 -18.14 -36.15 20.02
N LEU A 3 -17.45 -35.26 20.70
CA LEU A 3 -16.77 -34.07 20.16
C LEU A 3 -15.71 -34.45 19.12
N THR A 4 -15.06 -35.58 19.29
CA THR A 4 -13.96 -36.09 18.48
C THR A 4 -14.27 -36.25 16.97
N PRO A 5 -15.39 -36.90 16.54
CA PRO A 5 -15.71 -37.03 15.11
C PRO A 5 -15.99 -35.67 14.42
N ARG A 6 -16.56 -34.71 15.16
CA ARG A 6 -16.81 -33.36 14.63
C ARG A 6 -15.53 -32.57 14.43
N LEU A 7 -14.58 -32.63 15.36
CA LEU A 7 -13.28 -31.98 15.27
C LEU A 7 -12.45 -32.60 14.16
N LEU A 8 -12.46 -33.92 13.99
CA LEU A 8 -11.83 -34.60 12.88
C LEU A 8 -12.44 -34.17 11.52
N GLY A 9 -13.78 -34.12 11.43
CA GLY A 9 -14.43 -33.67 10.20
C GLY A 9 -14.06 -32.23 9.82
N LEU A 10 -13.95 -31.30 10.79
CA LEU A 10 -13.50 -29.93 10.55
C LEU A 10 -12.01 -29.87 10.15
N ALA A 11 -11.18 -30.70 10.77
CA ALA A 11 -9.75 -30.76 10.44
C ALA A 11 -9.52 -31.26 8.99
N PHE A 12 -10.28 -32.28 8.56
CA PHE A 12 -10.25 -32.78 7.17
C PHE A 12 -10.93 -31.88 6.15
N ALA A 13 -11.82 -31.00 6.56
CA ALA A 13 -12.34 -29.95 5.69
C ALA A 13 -11.27 -28.89 5.34
N ALA A 14 -10.19 -28.81 6.14
CA ALA A 14 -9.12 -27.84 6.01
C ALA A 14 -7.79 -28.43 5.50
N ALA A 15 -7.62 -29.76 5.48
CA ALA A 15 -6.39 -30.42 5.05
C ALA A 15 -6.66 -31.87 4.58
N ASP A 16 -5.90 -32.34 3.59
CA ASP A 16 -5.98 -33.69 3.06
C ASP A 16 -5.24 -34.70 3.96
N ALA A 17 -4.22 -34.25 4.69
CA ALA A 17 -3.46 -35.07 5.62
C ALA A 17 -3.11 -34.29 6.90
N LEU A 18 -3.28 -34.97 8.03
CA LEU A 18 -2.93 -34.52 9.35
C LEU A 18 -1.81 -35.40 9.91
N ILE A 19 -0.70 -34.81 10.31
CA ILE A 19 0.52 -35.52 10.64
C ILE A 19 1.06 -34.95 11.96
N GLU A 20 1.47 -35.80 12.87
CA GLU A 20 2.22 -35.40 14.07
C GLU A 20 3.66 -35.88 13.96
N VAL A 21 4.59 -34.97 14.18
CA VAL A 21 6.03 -35.26 14.16
C VAL A 21 6.67 -34.95 15.51
N ASP A 22 7.71 -35.69 15.84
CA ASP A 22 8.51 -35.38 17.02
C ASP A 22 9.50 -34.22 16.76
N GLN A 23 10.28 -33.87 17.75
CA GLN A 23 11.31 -32.81 17.68
C GLN A 23 12.38 -33.02 16.58
N HIS A 24 12.51 -34.24 16.07
CA HIS A 24 13.45 -34.58 14.98
C HIS A 24 12.75 -34.70 13.61
N GLY A 25 11.44 -34.39 13.55
CA GLY A 25 10.66 -34.48 12.32
C GLY A 25 10.20 -35.88 11.96
N VAL A 26 10.34 -36.88 12.86
CA VAL A 26 9.87 -38.24 12.64
C VAL A 26 8.37 -38.32 12.89
N VAL A 27 7.63 -38.90 11.94
CA VAL A 27 6.17 -39.03 11.99
C VAL A 27 5.77 -40.00 13.11
N ARG A 28 5.02 -39.51 14.09
CA ARG A 28 4.47 -40.28 15.21
C ARG A 28 3.04 -40.72 14.95
N PHE A 29 2.31 -39.90 14.22
CA PHE A 29 0.94 -40.16 13.85
C PHE A 29 0.65 -39.54 12.48
N ALA A 30 -0.12 -40.22 11.64
CA ALA A 30 -0.57 -39.67 10.38
C ALA A 30 -1.96 -40.21 10.02
N LEU A 31 -2.81 -39.33 9.53
CA LEU A 31 -4.17 -39.62 9.14
C LEU A 31 -4.51 -38.82 7.87
N GLY A 32 -5.22 -39.44 6.94
CA GLY A 32 -5.65 -38.80 5.70
C GLY A 32 -5.05 -39.43 4.44
N SER A 33 -5.27 -38.78 3.30
CA SER A 33 -4.85 -39.25 2.00
C SER A 33 -3.38 -38.93 1.72
N GLY A 34 -2.71 -39.82 1.00
CA GLY A 34 -1.39 -39.55 0.41
C GLY A 34 -1.50 -38.66 -0.84
N PRO A 35 -0.36 -38.30 -1.44
CA PRO A 35 -0.30 -37.41 -2.59
C PRO A 35 -0.93 -38.02 -3.88
N VAL A 36 -1.15 -39.30 -3.93
CA VAL A 36 -1.78 -40.02 -5.06
C VAL A 36 -3.02 -40.77 -4.55
N ALA A 37 -4.01 -40.90 -5.43
CA ALA A 37 -5.25 -41.62 -5.10
C ALA A 37 -4.96 -43.05 -4.64
N GLY A 38 -5.59 -43.46 -3.53
CA GLY A 38 -5.40 -44.78 -2.92
C GLY A 38 -4.21 -44.90 -1.97
N GLN A 39 -3.31 -43.94 -1.90
CA GLN A 39 -2.28 -43.89 -0.86
C GLN A 39 -2.82 -43.32 0.46
N GLN A 40 -2.33 -43.86 1.57
CA GLN A 40 -2.65 -43.36 2.91
C GLN A 40 -1.38 -42.91 3.63
N THR A 41 -1.47 -41.79 4.35
CA THR A 41 -0.36 -41.22 5.09
C THR A 41 0.05 -42.06 6.31
N SER A 42 -0.77 -43.01 6.75
CA SER A 42 -0.43 -43.97 7.82
C SER A 42 0.85 -44.78 7.54
N ALA A 43 1.20 -44.98 6.26
CA ALA A 43 2.45 -45.63 5.86
C ALA A 43 3.72 -44.79 6.13
N TRP A 44 3.57 -43.52 6.52
CA TRP A 44 4.69 -42.62 6.82
C TRP A 44 5.13 -42.67 8.28
N VAL A 45 4.34 -43.32 9.15
CA VAL A 45 4.64 -43.42 10.59
C VAL A 45 5.97 -44.14 10.82
N GLY A 46 6.77 -43.57 11.70
CA GLY A 46 8.12 -44.08 12.04
C GLY A 46 9.24 -43.60 11.11
N ARG A 47 8.95 -42.80 10.08
CA ARG A 47 9.93 -42.23 9.17
C ARG A 47 9.98 -40.71 9.27
N PRO A 48 11.11 -40.07 8.98
CA PRO A 48 11.18 -38.61 8.91
C PRO A 48 10.22 -38.08 7.82
N LEU A 49 9.38 -37.09 8.16
CA LEU A 49 8.47 -36.46 7.20
C LEU A 49 9.26 -35.83 6.02
N GLY A 50 10.46 -35.35 6.30
CA GLY A 50 11.35 -34.77 5.29
C GLY A 50 11.71 -35.75 4.14
N GLU A 51 11.69 -37.08 4.37
CA GLU A 51 11.92 -38.09 3.31
C GLU A 51 10.78 -38.15 2.28
N ARG A 52 9.62 -37.59 2.61
CA ARG A 52 8.44 -37.48 1.73
C ARG A 52 8.33 -36.15 1.03
N LEU A 53 9.33 -35.32 1.19
CA LEU A 53 9.37 -33.99 0.61
C LEU A 53 10.58 -33.87 -0.32
N SER A 54 10.54 -32.94 -1.26
CA SER A 54 11.75 -32.56 -2.00
C SER A 54 12.82 -32.09 -1.01
N VAL A 55 14.10 -32.15 -1.40
CA VAL A 55 15.24 -31.72 -0.55
C VAL A 55 15.03 -30.31 0.00
N GLN A 56 14.50 -29.43 -0.83
CA GLN A 56 14.20 -28.05 -0.46
C GLN A 56 13.01 -27.94 0.50
N SER A 57 11.93 -28.65 0.21
CA SER A 57 10.74 -28.68 1.08
C SER A 57 11.05 -29.30 2.45
N ALA A 58 11.99 -30.26 2.49
CA ALA A 58 12.48 -30.83 3.75
C ALA A 58 13.31 -29.80 4.57
N ALA A 59 14.04 -28.88 3.91
CA ALA A 59 14.70 -27.77 4.59
C ALA A 59 13.67 -26.76 5.14
N THR A 60 12.64 -26.45 4.36
CA THR A 60 11.51 -25.61 4.79
C THR A 60 10.82 -26.19 6.03
N LEU A 61 10.52 -27.50 6.03
CA LEU A 61 9.92 -28.17 7.17
C LEU A 61 10.80 -28.04 8.43
N ARG A 62 12.11 -28.29 8.32
CA ARG A 62 13.04 -28.16 9.45
C ARG A 62 13.03 -26.76 10.05
N ASN A 63 13.12 -25.74 9.20
CA ASN A 63 13.09 -24.35 9.64
C ASN A 63 11.80 -24.01 10.39
N LEU A 64 10.64 -24.54 9.91
CA LEU A 64 9.36 -24.32 10.57
C LEU A 64 9.26 -25.04 11.92
N LEU A 65 9.82 -26.26 12.03
CA LEU A 65 9.83 -27.01 13.29
C LEU A 65 10.70 -26.32 14.34
N ASP A 66 11.83 -25.77 13.94
CA ASP A 66 12.82 -25.12 14.83
C ASP A 66 12.36 -23.72 15.29
N ALA A 67 11.59 -23.01 14.45
CA ALA A 67 11.20 -21.63 14.70
C ALA A 67 9.95 -21.47 15.59
N LEU A 68 9.11 -22.51 15.72
CA LEU A 68 7.82 -22.39 16.38
C LEU A 68 7.89 -22.60 17.89
N LEU A 69 7.43 -21.61 18.65
CA LEU A 69 7.21 -21.72 20.09
C LEU A 69 5.86 -22.41 20.41
N PRO A 70 5.72 -23.01 21.61
CA PRO A 70 4.45 -23.60 22.04
C PRO A 70 3.28 -22.61 21.90
N GLY A 71 2.17 -23.06 21.31
CA GLY A 71 0.98 -22.26 21.04
C GLY A 71 1.01 -21.52 19.71
N GLN A 72 2.13 -21.49 18.99
CA GLN A 72 2.26 -20.81 17.70
C GLN A 72 1.90 -21.72 16.51
N ARG A 73 1.44 -21.08 15.44
CA ARG A 73 1.14 -21.69 14.14
C ARG A 73 2.01 -21.05 13.06
N SER A 74 2.56 -21.86 12.15
CA SER A 74 3.31 -21.35 11.00
C SER A 74 2.39 -20.65 10.00
N PRO A 75 2.93 -19.71 9.20
CA PRO A 75 2.34 -19.37 7.90
C PRO A 75 2.17 -20.62 7.04
N ALA A 76 1.35 -20.52 6.01
CA ALA A 76 1.25 -21.56 4.98
C ALA A 76 2.55 -21.59 4.17
N ALA A 77 3.21 -22.74 4.10
CA ALA A 77 4.40 -22.94 3.28
C ALA A 77 4.09 -23.89 2.13
N GLU A 78 4.51 -23.54 0.93
CA GLU A 78 4.38 -24.44 -0.23
C GLU A 78 5.50 -25.46 -0.22
N VAL A 79 5.13 -26.71 -0.43
CA VAL A 79 6.05 -27.85 -0.42
C VAL A 79 5.74 -28.81 -1.58
N LEU A 80 6.72 -29.56 -2.01
CA LEU A 80 6.57 -30.65 -2.96
C LEU A 80 6.63 -31.98 -2.24
N VAL A 81 5.58 -32.77 -2.34
CA VAL A 81 5.42 -34.08 -1.70
C VAL A 81 5.73 -35.18 -2.71
N ASP A 82 6.63 -36.08 -2.35
CA ASP A 82 7.00 -37.26 -3.15
C ASP A 82 5.81 -38.23 -3.25
N CYS A 83 5.40 -38.54 -4.48
CA CYS A 83 4.37 -39.52 -4.79
C CYS A 83 4.86 -40.97 -4.69
N GLY A 84 6.16 -41.20 -4.58
CA GLY A 84 6.77 -42.53 -4.50
C GLY A 84 6.94 -43.24 -5.86
N ASP A 85 6.57 -42.59 -6.95
CA ASP A 85 6.65 -43.09 -8.33
C ASP A 85 7.53 -42.21 -9.24
N GLY A 86 8.35 -41.37 -8.64
CA GLY A 86 9.20 -40.39 -9.35
C GLY A 86 8.49 -39.09 -9.66
N ARG A 87 7.20 -38.96 -9.33
CA ARG A 87 6.45 -37.72 -9.47
C ARG A 87 6.39 -36.96 -8.13
N MET A 88 6.25 -35.66 -8.20
CA MET A 88 6.00 -34.78 -7.07
C MET A 88 4.63 -34.15 -7.18
N ARG A 89 3.99 -33.86 -6.03
CA ARG A 89 2.74 -33.12 -5.97
C ARG A 89 2.89 -31.87 -5.13
N PRO A 90 2.47 -30.70 -5.63
CA PRO A 90 2.45 -29.48 -4.84
C PRO A 90 1.48 -29.61 -3.66
N ALA A 91 1.84 -29.08 -2.51
CA ALA A 91 0.99 -29.05 -1.33
C ALA A 91 1.30 -27.81 -0.48
N THR A 92 0.29 -27.37 0.26
CA THR A 92 0.48 -26.37 1.32
C THR A 92 0.70 -27.08 2.64
N LEU A 93 1.81 -26.77 3.31
CA LEU A 93 2.17 -27.24 4.65
C LEU A 93 1.90 -26.14 5.68
N ARG A 94 1.24 -26.51 6.78
CA ARG A 94 1.14 -25.69 7.99
C ARG A 94 1.60 -26.51 9.19
N VAL A 95 2.38 -25.87 10.06
CA VAL A 95 2.87 -26.51 11.30
C VAL A 95 2.28 -25.76 12.49
N PHE A 96 1.89 -26.51 13.52
CA PHE A 96 1.35 -25.97 14.74
C PHE A 96 2.00 -26.63 15.97
N ALA A 97 2.51 -25.81 16.88
CA ALA A 97 3.12 -26.25 18.13
C ALA A 97 2.06 -26.27 19.25
N LEU A 98 1.26 -27.32 19.31
CA LEU A 98 0.28 -27.51 20.38
C LEU A 98 0.99 -27.73 21.72
N PRO A 99 0.66 -26.93 22.78
CA PRO A 99 1.31 -27.09 24.09
C PRO A 99 1.11 -28.49 24.70
N ASP A 100 -0.07 -29.08 24.47
CA ASP A 100 -0.48 -30.38 25.10
C ASP A 100 0.28 -31.59 24.54
N ILE A 101 0.90 -31.45 23.35
CA ILE A 101 1.68 -32.53 22.73
C ILE A 101 3.18 -32.23 22.67
N ALA A 102 3.62 -31.12 23.28
CA ALA A 102 5.03 -30.74 23.25
C ALA A 102 5.94 -31.88 23.79
N PRO A 103 7.08 -32.16 23.15
CA PRO A 103 7.76 -31.40 22.10
C PRO A 103 7.30 -31.72 20.66
N ALA A 104 6.30 -32.57 20.47
CA ALA A 104 5.78 -32.89 19.14
C ALA A 104 5.10 -31.68 18.47
N ARG A 105 4.96 -31.74 17.15
CA ARG A 105 4.34 -30.72 16.31
C ARG A 105 3.27 -31.32 15.42
N SER A 106 2.14 -30.63 15.25
CA SER A 106 1.10 -31.00 14.31
C SER A 106 1.36 -30.36 12.95
N CYS A 107 1.34 -31.14 11.90
CA CYS A 107 1.48 -30.70 10.51
C CYS A 107 0.19 -30.98 9.75
N ALA A 108 -0.27 -30.03 8.95
CA ALA A 108 -1.40 -30.18 8.04
C ALA A 108 -0.90 -29.99 6.60
N LEU A 109 -1.23 -30.95 5.73
CA LEU A 109 -0.92 -30.90 4.30
C LEU A 109 -2.22 -30.79 3.50
N SER A 110 -2.28 -29.85 2.57
CA SER A 110 -3.36 -29.71 1.58
C SER A 110 -2.74 -29.79 0.19
N TYR A 111 -3.08 -30.83 -0.57
CA TYR A 111 -2.53 -31.03 -1.90
C TYR A 111 -3.14 -30.06 -2.91
N GLN A 112 -2.31 -29.64 -3.86
CA GLN A 112 -2.70 -28.73 -4.94
C GLN A 112 -2.37 -29.37 -6.30
N GLY A 113 -3.23 -29.12 -7.29
CA GLY A 113 -2.99 -29.60 -8.66
C GLY A 113 -2.77 -31.12 -8.79
N GLU A 114 -2.31 -31.52 -9.95
CA GLU A 114 -1.98 -32.90 -10.27
C GLU A 114 -0.49 -33.20 -10.02
N PRO A 115 -0.11 -34.48 -9.73
CA PRO A 115 1.28 -34.89 -9.66
C PRO A 115 1.98 -34.71 -11.02
N PHE A 116 3.23 -34.23 -11.00
CA PHE A 116 4.06 -34.04 -12.19
C PHE A 116 5.39 -34.76 -12.07
N GLU A 117 5.97 -35.17 -13.20
CA GLU A 117 7.28 -35.81 -13.25
C GLU A 117 8.37 -34.79 -12.95
N VAL A 118 9.28 -35.14 -12.03
CA VAL A 118 10.48 -34.37 -11.78
C VAL A 118 11.64 -35.07 -12.45
N ASP A 119 12.31 -34.38 -13.35
CA ASP A 119 13.51 -34.91 -13.96
C ASP A 119 14.61 -35.04 -12.90
N HIS A 120 14.92 -36.27 -12.49
CA HIS A 120 15.89 -36.59 -11.44
C HIS A 120 17.34 -36.22 -11.79
N ALA A 121 17.60 -35.73 -13.01
CA ALA A 121 18.90 -35.23 -13.42
C ALA A 121 19.19 -33.82 -12.87
N SER A 122 18.24 -33.19 -12.16
CA SER A 122 18.39 -31.83 -11.65
C SER A 122 18.04 -31.72 -10.16
N PRO A 123 18.98 -31.37 -9.28
CA PRO A 123 18.71 -31.21 -7.86
C PRO A 123 17.86 -29.98 -7.49
N ALA A 124 17.16 -29.35 -8.44
CA ALA A 124 16.51 -28.06 -8.24
C ALA A 124 15.13 -27.91 -8.93
N ALA A 125 14.29 -28.94 -8.98
CA ALA A 125 12.88 -28.74 -9.28
C ALA A 125 12.20 -28.14 -8.04
N GLY A 126 12.42 -26.84 -7.82
CA GLY A 126 11.82 -26.07 -6.73
C GLY A 126 10.40 -25.63 -7.09
N VAL A 127 9.65 -25.23 -6.08
CA VAL A 127 8.39 -24.49 -6.26
C VAL A 127 8.70 -23.25 -7.10
N PRO A 128 7.90 -22.95 -8.16
CA PRO A 128 8.12 -21.74 -8.94
C PRO A 128 8.11 -20.51 -8.04
N PRO A 129 8.90 -19.48 -8.37
CA PRO A 129 8.88 -18.26 -7.59
C PRO A 129 7.48 -17.65 -7.65
N ARG A 130 6.99 -17.14 -6.53
CA ARG A 130 5.73 -16.41 -6.47
C ARG A 130 5.79 -15.24 -7.46
N ASP A 131 4.65 -14.82 -7.96
CA ASP A 131 4.54 -13.53 -8.63
C ASP A 131 4.71 -12.37 -7.63
N ALA A 132 4.74 -11.14 -8.12
CA ALA A 132 4.96 -9.96 -7.29
C ALA A 132 3.93 -9.82 -6.16
N GLU A 133 2.65 -10.11 -6.44
CA GLU A 133 1.56 -9.99 -5.47
C GLU A 133 1.65 -11.11 -4.42
N GLY A 134 1.87 -12.34 -4.84
CA GLY A 134 2.05 -13.48 -3.95
C GLY A 134 3.30 -13.34 -3.07
N PHE A 135 4.38 -12.77 -3.59
CA PHE A 135 5.58 -12.44 -2.82
C PHE A 135 5.30 -11.39 -1.73
N LEU A 136 4.63 -10.29 -2.08
CA LEU A 136 4.27 -9.23 -1.12
C LEU A 136 3.33 -9.74 -0.03
N THR A 137 2.33 -10.52 -0.40
CA THR A 137 1.39 -11.14 0.55
C THR A 137 2.10 -12.07 1.52
N HIS A 138 3.00 -12.92 1.01
CA HIS A 138 3.77 -13.84 1.84
C HIS A 138 4.79 -13.11 2.72
N ALA A 139 5.50 -12.13 2.17
CA ALA A 139 6.42 -11.28 2.91
C ALA A 139 5.72 -10.57 4.08
N HIS A 140 4.52 -10.03 3.83
CA HIS A 140 3.71 -9.41 4.86
C HIS A 140 3.34 -10.40 5.98
N ALA A 141 2.86 -11.57 5.64
CA ALA A 141 2.50 -12.60 6.61
C ALA A 141 3.72 -13.08 7.43
N SER A 142 4.84 -13.33 6.76
CA SER A 142 6.09 -13.80 7.38
C SER A 142 6.70 -12.76 8.33
N LEU A 143 6.75 -11.49 7.93
CA LEU A 143 7.35 -10.41 8.72
C LEU A 143 6.43 -9.92 9.84
N SER A 144 5.10 -9.99 9.67
CA SER A 144 4.13 -9.60 10.71
C SER A 144 4.05 -10.61 11.86
N SER A 145 4.45 -11.86 11.65
CA SER A 145 4.46 -12.93 12.66
C SER A 145 5.75 -13.01 13.48
N GLY A 146 6.79 -12.25 13.08
CA GLY A 146 8.12 -12.28 13.73
C GLY A 146 8.22 -11.35 14.95
N GLU A 147 9.01 -11.76 15.96
CA GLU A 147 9.38 -10.87 17.06
C GLU A 147 10.22 -9.69 16.53
N THR A 148 10.03 -8.50 17.11
CA THR A 148 10.68 -7.24 16.68
C THR A 148 12.20 -7.34 16.57
N GLY A 149 12.86 -8.21 17.33
CA GLY A 149 14.31 -8.43 17.25
C GLY A 149 14.78 -9.36 16.12
N ALA A 150 13.92 -10.23 15.61
CA ALA A 150 14.25 -11.14 14.51
C ALA A 150 14.37 -10.40 13.17
N LEU A 151 13.61 -9.33 12.99
CA LEU A 151 13.55 -8.53 11.77
C LEU A 151 14.85 -7.76 11.47
N GLN A 152 15.56 -7.34 12.52
CA GLN A 152 16.86 -6.65 12.39
C GLN A 152 17.96 -7.54 11.78
N ARG A 153 17.74 -8.87 11.73
CA ARG A 153 18.65 -9.84 11.14
C ARG A 153 18.29 -10.24 9.72
N LEU A 154 17.27 -9.63 9.15
CA LEU A 154 16.79 -9.91 7.80
C LEU A 154 17.20 -8.81 6.83
N ALA A 155 17.40 -9.21 5.59
CA ALA A 155 17.66 -8.31 4.47
C ALA A 155 16.75 -8.68 3.30
N LEU A 156 16.35 -7.67 2.56
CA LEU A 156 15.70 -7.81 1.27
C LEU A 156 16.80 -7.79 0.19
N ALA A 157 16.87 -8.84 -0.62
CA ALA A 157 17.76 -8.91 -1.75
C ALA A 157 16.95 -8.84 -3.05
N PHE A 158 17.48 -8.10 -4.03
CA PHE A 158 16.96 -8.00 -5.39
C PHE A 158 17.99 -8.52 -6.36
N ILE A 159 17.50 -9.20 -7.40
CA ILE A 159 18.34 -9.77 -8.43
C ILE A 159 17.78 -9.39 -9.79
N ASP A 160 18.57 -8.65 -10.56
CA ASP A 160 18.34 -8.37 -11.96
C ASP A 160 19.07 -9.42 -12.81
N VAL A 161 18.37 -10.11 -13.70
CA VAL A 161 18.89 -11.21 -14.53
C VAL A 161 18.82 -10.84 -15.98
N ASN A 162 19.94 -10.77 -16.67
CA ASN A 162 20.01 -10.50 -18.11
C ASN A 162 20.27 -11.79 -18.88
N GLY A 163 19.80 -11.85 -20.13
CA GLY A 163 19.97 -13.00 -21.02
C GLY A 163 18.73 -13.89 -21.15
N LEU A 164 17.58 -13.45 -20.62
CA LEU A 164 16.31 -14.18 -20.70
C LEU A 164 15.47 -13.84 -21.94
N HIS A 165 15.73 -12.73 -22.63
CA HIS A 165 14.88 -12.21 -23.72
C HIS A 165 14.90 -13.06 -24.99
N ASP A 166 16.02 -13.75 -25.27
CA ASP A 166 16.21 -14.52 -26.50
C ASP A 166 16.03 -16.03 -26.29
N VAL A 167 15.43 -16.44 -25.16
CA VAL A 167 15.24 -17.84 -24.78
C VAL A 167 13.84 -18.29 -25.21
N ASP A 168 13.75 -19.50 -25.80
CA ASP A 168 12.45 -20.07 -26.15
C ASP A 168 11.55 -20.27 -24.92
N PRO A 169 10.20 -20.21 -25.07
CA PRO A 169 9.28 -20.20 -23.92
C PRO A 169 9.41 -21.43 -23.01
N ALA A 170 9.67 -22.62 -23.57
CA ALA A 170 9.76 -23.83 -22.75
C ALA A 170 11.06 -23.89 -21.94
N THR A 171 12.17 -23.47 -22.51
CA THR A 171 13.44 -23.33 -21.79
C THR A 171 13.40 -22.19 -20.79
N LEU A 172 12.77 -21.06 -21.14
CA LEU A 172 12.58 -19.92 -20.26
C LEU A 172 11.83 -20.33 -18.99
N GLU A 173 10.78 -21.12 -19.11
CA GLU A 173 10.00 -21.60 -17.97
C GLU A 173 10.83 -22.51 -17.06
N ARG A 174 11.65 -23.42 -17.64
CA ARG A 174 12.57 -24.24 -16.85
C ARG A 174 13.64 -23.40 -16.13
N VAL A 175 14.17 -22.38 -16.80
CA VAL A 175 15.13 -21.44 -16.18
C VAL A 175 14.48 -20.69 -15.02
N HIS A 176 13.25 -20.18 -15.19
CA HIS A 176 12.51 -19.52 -14.12
C HIS A 176 12.28 -20.45 -12.92
N HIS A 177 11.91 -21.71 -13.17
CA HIS A 177 11.78 -22.72 -12.11
C HIS A 177 13.07 -22.95 -11.33
N ARG A 178 14.21 -23.07 -12.04
CA ARG A 178 15.52 -23.24 -11.39
C ARG A 178 15.94 -22.02 -10.58
N ILE A 179 15.75 -20.82 -11.14
CA ILE A 179 15.99 -19.56 -10.43
C ILE A 179 15.13 -19.51 -9.18
N GLY A 180 13.84 -19.78 -9.30
CA GLY A 180 12.91 -19.81 -8.17
C GLY A 180 13.32 -20.78 -7.08
N GLY A 181 13.74 -21.97 -7.47
CA GLY A 181 14.27 -22.98 -6.54
C GLY A 181 15.51 -22.50 -5.79
N ALA A 182 16.48 -21.93 -6.50
CA ALA A 182 17.69 -21.40 -5.90
C ALA A 182 17.41 -20.23 -4.94
N LEU A 183 16.48 -19.33 -5.31
CA LEU A 183 16.10 -18.18 -4.48
C LEU A 183 15.31 -18.58 -3.25
N ASN A 184 14.37 -19.51 -3.38
CA ASN A 184 13.66 -20.06 -2.24
C ASN A 184 14.62 -20.74 -1.25
N ALA A 185 15.59 -21.52 -1.74
CA ALA A 185 16.64 -22.12 -0.90
C ALA A 185 17.54 -21.08 -0.20
N ALA A 186 17.66 -19.88 -0.78
CA ALA A 186 18.40 -18.76 -0.22
C ALA A 186 17.55 -17.86 0.68
N SER A 187 16.23 -17.98 0.68
CA SER A 187 15.36 -17.19 1.54
C SER A 187 15.40 -17.64 2.99
N HIS A 188 15.02 -16.77 3.93
CA HIS A 188 15.12 -17.02 5.37
C HIS A 188 14.19 -18.14 5.85
N ASP A 189 13.08 -18.37 5.16
CA ASP A 189 12.04 -19.35 5.49
C ASP A 189 11.86 -20.44 4.42
N GLY A 190 12.67 -20.42 3.35
CA GLY A 190 12.56 -21.34 2.23
C GLY A 190 11.44 -21.04 1.24
N ALA A 191 10.69 -19.93 1.43
CA ALA A 191 9.50 -19.60 0.63
C ALA A 191 9.34 -18.09 0.34
N SER A 192 10.16 -17.24 0.96
CA SER A 192 10.13 -15.78 0.78
C SER A 192 10.97 -15.35 -0.42
N ALA A 193 10.68 -15.91 -1.61
CA ALA A 193 11.22 -15.47 -2.89
C ALA A 193 10.11 -15.28 -3.91
N GLY A 194 10.28 -14.30 -4.81
CA GLY A 194 9.31 -13.97 -5.84
C GLY A 194 9.94 -13.47 -7.13
N ARG A 195 9.22 -13.64 -8.22
CA ARG A 195 9.49 -13.05 -9.52
C ARG A 195 8.67 -11.78 -9.67
N LEU A 196 9.33 -10.64 -9.74
CA LEU A 196 8.67 -9.33 -9.85
C LEU A 196 8.32 -9.00 -11.30
N THR A 197 9.24 -9.30 -12.23
CA THR A 197 9.06 -9.17 -13.69
C THR A 197 9.66 -10.39 -14.40
N SER A 198 9.70 -10.38 -15.73
CA SER A 198 10.31 -11.46 -16.52
C SER A 198 11.78 -11.72 -16.18
N ASP A 199 12.49 -10.70 -15.71
CA ASP A 199 13.94 -10.67 -15.51
C ASP A 199 14.38 -10.19 -14.11
N ARG A 200 13.41 -9.91 -13.21
CA ARG A 200 13.67 -9.37 -11.86
C ARG A 200 13.07 -10.24 -10.78
N TYR A 201 13.85 -10.47 -9.74
CA TYR A 201 13.48 -11.30 -8.60
C TYR A 201 13.76 -10.60 -7.28
N ALA A 202 13.04 -11.00 -6.24
CA ALA A 202 13.28 -10.56 -4.87
C ALA A 202 13.22 -11.73 -3.91
N LEU A 203 13.95 -11.63 -2.80
CA LEU A 203 13.84 -12.57 -1.67
C LEU A 203 14.16 -11.88 -0.35
N ILE A 204 13.57 -12.40 0.72
CA ILE A 204 13.94 -12.04 2.09
C ILE A 204 14.90 -13.09 2.61
N ARG A 205 16.11 -12.68 3.00
CA ARG A 205 17.16 -13.57 3.48
C ARG A 205 17.74 -13.09 4.81
N LYS A 206 18.54 -13.93 5.47
CA LYS A 206 19.29 -13.51 6.65
C LYS A 206 20.36 -12.51 6.25
N LEU A 207 20.56 -11.47 7.07
CA LEU A 207 21.54 -10.41 6.80
C LEU A 207 22.98 -10.92 6.75
N ASP A 208 23.27 -11.96 7.53
CA ASP A 208 24.57 -12.62 7.63
C ASP A 208 24.80 -13.74 6.59
N ASP A 209 23.82 -14.00 5.72
CA ASP A 209 23.96 -14.98 4.65
C ASP A 209 24.87 -14.42 3.53
N THR A 210 26.00 -15.06 3.31
CA THR A 210 27.05 -14.65 2.38
C THR A 210 26.99 -15.35 1.01
N ARG A 211 25.93 -16.13 0.71
CA ARG A 211 25.79 -16.81 -0.59
C ARG A 211 25.78 -15.79 -1.73
N ASP A 212 26.55 -16.08 -2.79
CA ASP A 212 26.55 -15.28 -4.02
C ASP A 212 25.33 -15.63 -4.88
N LEU A 213 24.26 -14.82 -4.73
CA LEU A 213 23.02 -15.01 -5.47
C LEU A 213 23.24 -14.87 -6.99
N ALA A 214 24.13 -13.98 -7.42
CA ALA A 214 24.43 -13.82 -8.85
C ALA A 214 25.11 -15.07 -9.42
N ALA A 215 25.97 -15.73 -8.65
CA ALA A 215 26.56 -17.01 -9.05
C ALA A 215 25.51 -18.11 -9.14
N GLU A 216 24.55 -18.16 -8.21
CA GLU A 216 23.45 -19.14 -8.26
C GLU A 216 22.57 -18.94 -9.51
N MET A 217 22.28 -17.69 -9.90
CA MET A 217 21.54 -17.40 -11.13
C MET A 217 22.29 -17.87 -12.38
N ARG A 218 23.61 -17.61 -12.44
CA ARG A 218 24.46 -18.12 -13.55
C ARG A 218 24.44 -19.63 -13.64
N LYS A 219 24.53 -20.34 -12.52
CA LYS A 219 24.42 -21.81 -12.48
C LYS A 219 23.06 -22.31 -12.97
N ALA A 220 21.98 -21.63 -12.55
CA ALA A 220 20.63 -21.98 -12.98
C ALA A 220 20.48 -21.88 -14.50
N GLY A 221 21.02 -20.83 -15.12
CA GLY A 221 21.04 -20.69 -16.59
C GLY A 221 21.89 -21.75 -17.28
N GLN A 222 23.12 -21.97 -16.79
CA GLN A 222 24.03 -22.95 -17.36
C GLN A 222 23.44 -24.37 -17.40
N ALA A 223 22.67 -24.74 -16.38
CA ALA A 223 22.00 -26.04 -16.31
C ALA A 223 20.95 -26.24 -17.40
N GLU A 224 20.42 -25.17 -18.00
CA GLU A 224 19.49 -25.20 -19.14
C GLU A 224 20.16 -24.72 -20.44
N GLY A 225 21.48 -24.60 -20.46
CA GLY A 225 22.23 -24.16 -21.64
C GLY A 225 22.10 -22.67 -21.96
N VAL A 226 21.63 -21.87 -21.00
CA VAL A 226 21.42 -20.41 -21.14
C VAL A 226 22.53 -19.65 -20.42
N VAL A 227 23.12 -18.67 -21.09
CA VAL A 227 24.13 -17.78 -20.50
C VAL A 227 23.41 -16.63 -19.84
N LEU A 228 23.39 -16.60 -18.50
CA LEU A 228 22.83 -15.53 -17.71
C LEU A 228 23.92 -14.65 -17.09
N SER A 229 23.67 -13.35 -17.04
CA SER A 229 24.37 -12.44 -16.14
C SER A 229 23.40 -11.91 -15.09
N ALA A 230 23.84 -11.78 -13.84
CA ALA A 230 22.97 -11.31 -12.79
C ALA A 230 23.71 -10.34 -11.88
N VAL A 231 22.98 -9.34 -11.40
CA VAL A 231 23.42 -8.39 -10.37
C VAL A 231 22.49 -8.54 -9.19
N ALA A 232 23.06 -8.83 -8.02
CA ALA A 232 22.32 -8.92 -6.78
C ALA A 232 22.67 -7.74 -5.88
N THR A 233 21.64 -7.07 -5.36
CA THR A 233 21.75 -5.98 -4.38
C THR A 233 20.99 -6.34 -3.14
N GLN A 234 21.48 -5.92 -1.97
CA GLN A 234 20.89 -6.26 -0.69
C GLN A 234 20.73 -5.01 0.17
N SER A 235 19.56 -4.87 0.81
CA SER A 235 19.26 -3.81 1.77
C SER A 235 18.79 -4.43 3.08
N ALA A 236 19.38 -4.01 4.21
CA ALA A 236 18.90 -4.43 5.53
C ALA A 236 17.46 -3.94 5.76
N LEU A 237 16.61 -4.79 6.31
CA LEU A 237 15.28 -4.43 6.77
C LEU A 237 15.40 -3.70 8.12
N GLY A 238 16.00 -2.50 8.10
CA GLY A 238 16.17 -1.69 9.30
C GLY A 238 14.86 -1.04 9.75
N GLY A 239 14.66 -0.93 11.06
CA GLY A 239 13.51 -0.25 11.64
C GLY A 239 12.27 -1.12 11.81
N ASP A 240 11.07 -0.51 11.67
CA ASP A 240 9.79 -1.20 11.72
C ASP A 240 9.54 -1.99 10.42
N ALA A 241 9.30 -3.29 10.56
CA ALA A 241 9.04 -4.21 9.45
C ALA A 241 7.86 -3.76 8.56
N ALA A 242 6.82 -3.20 9.16
CA ALA A 242 5.67 -2.72 8.44
C ALA A 242 6.02 -1.54 7.51
N SER A 243 6.91 -0.65 7.95
CA SER A 243 7.41 0.47 7.13
C SER A 243 8.30 -0.02 5.99
N ALA A 244 9.18 -1.01 6.23
CA ALA A 244 10.02 -1.59 5.19
C ALA A 244 9.19 -2.32 4.11
N LEU A 245 8.15 -3.05 4.53
CA LEU A 245 7.22 -3.73 3.62
C LEU A 245 6.40 -2.73 2.78
N ARG A 246 5.91 -1.65 3.38
CA ARG A 246 5.20 -0.59 2.64
C ARG A 246 6.12 0.08 1.62
N ALA A 247 7.36 0.39 1.99
CA ALA A 247 8.34 0.96 1.07
C ALA A 247 8.65 0.00 -0.10
N MET A 248 8.76 -1.29 0.19
CA MET A 248 8.95 -2.33 -0.82
C MET A 248 7.74 -2.41 -1.76
N ARG A 249 6.53 -2.44 -1.23
CA ARG A 249 5.30 -2.46 -2.03
C ARG A 249 5.21 -1.24 -2.94
N PHE A 250 5.42 -0.05 -2.39
CA PHE A 250 5.42 1.20 -3.15
C PHE A 250 6.46 1.19 -4.29
N ALA A 251 7.69 0.72 -4.01
CA ALA A 251 8.73 0.63 -5.03
C ALA A 251 8.39 -0.40 -6.13
N ILE A 252 7.81 -1.56 -5.78
CA ILE A 252 7.36 -2.58 -6.74
C ILE A 252 6.22 -2.04 -7.61
N GLU A 253 5.18 -1.46 -7.00
CA GLU A 253 4.04 -0.90 -7.72
C GLU A 253 4.45 0.25 -8.64
N GLY A 254 5.38 1.10 -8.21
CA GLY A 254 5.97 2.14 -9.04
C GLY A 254 6.64 1.57 -10.29
N CYS A 255 7.50 0.57 -10.10
CA CYS A 255 8.17 -0.10 -11.23
C CYS A 255 7.20 -0.81 -12.18
N LEU A 256 6.08 -1.35 -11.69
CA LEU A 256 5.06 -2.01 -12.50
C LEU A 256 4.18 -1.01 -13.25
N LYS A 257 3.81 0.12 -12.64
CA LYS A 257 2.97 1.17 -13.27
C LYS A 257 3.70 1.91 -14.39
N ASP A 258 4.97 2.15 -14.23
CA ASP A 258 5.81 2.81 -15.25
C ASP A 258 6.14 1.88 -16.44
N GLY A 259 5.52 0.68 -16.50
CA GLY A 259 5.69 -0.28 -17.59
C GLY A 259 7.11 -0.85 -17.71
N GLY A 260 7.93 -0.69 -16.69
CA GLY A 260 9.35 -1.06 -16.70
C GLY A 260 10.21 -0.23 -17.68
N LEU A 261 9.61 0.75 -18.35
CA LEU A 261 10.22 1.52 -19.45
C LEU A 261 10.64 2.95 -19.04
N GLY A 262 10.23 3.44 -17.89
CA GLY A 262 10.48 4.83 -17.49
C GLY A 262 11.95 5.15 -17.25
N HIS A 263 12.72 4.21 -16.71
CA HIS A 263 14.16 4.32 -16.52
C HIS A 263 14.80 2.92 -16.51
N PRO A 264 15.11 2.34 -17.67
CA PRO A 264 15.76 1.02 -17.75
C PRO A 264 17.15 0.97 -17.09
N GLU A 265 17.70 2.12 -16.72
CA GLU A 265 19.01 2.25 -16.10
C GLU A 265 18.98 2.14 -14.57
N LEU A 266 17.78 2.13 -13.95
CA LEU A 266 17.68 2.08 -12.49
C LEU A 266 17.33 0.66 -12.03
N SER A 267 18.24 0.08 -11.26
CA SER A 267 17.95 -1.18 -10.58
C SER A 267 16.81 -0.97 -9.56
N PHE A 268 16.02 -1.99 -9.32
CA PHE A 268 14.96 -1.95 -8.31
C PHE A 268 15.49 -1.59 -6.91
N ALA A 269 16.72 -1.97 -6.60
CA ALA A 269 17.41 -1.60 -5.37
C ALA A 269 17.62 -0.09 -5.25
N ASP A 270 17.96 0.57 -6.36
CA ASP A 270 18.09 2.04 -6.39
C ASP A 270 16.75 2.72 -6.15
N SER A 271 15.67 2.17 -6.73
CA SER A 271 14.30 2.66 -6.51
C SER A 271 13.89 2.54 -5.05
N LEU A 272 14.12 1.38 -4.42
CA LEU A 272 13.85 1.18 -2.99
C LEU A 272 14.70 2.09 -2.10
N GLN A 273 16.02 2.20 -2.38
CA GLN A 273 16.89 3.09 -1.62
C GLN A 273 16.46 4.56 -1.73
N ARG A 274 15.99 4.99 -2.90
CA ARG A 274 15.40 6.34 -3.07
C ARG A 274 14.15 6.49 -2.23
N THR A 275 13.22 5.54 -2.32
CA THR A 275 11.99 5.57 -1.51
C THR A 275 12.28 5.66 -0.02
N LEU A 276 13.25 4.89 0.48
CA LEU A 276 13.66 4.95 1.89
C LEU A 276 14.29 6.29 2.26
N LYS A 277 15.17 6.84 1.40
CA LYS A 277 15.75 8.18 1.61
C LYS A 277 14.69 9.28 1.57
N ASP A 278 13.76 9.20 0.64
CA ASP A 278 12.67 10.17 0.52
C ASP A 278 11.73 10.08 1.74
N ALA A 279 11.46 8.87 2.25
CA ALA A 279 10.71 8.66 3.47
C ALA A 279 11.41 9.26 4.71
N ASP A 280 12.73 9.06 4.84
CA ASP A 280 13.50 9.65 5.94
C ASP A 280 13.58 11.17 5.83
N ARG A 281 13.73 11.70 4.62
CA ARG A 281 13.66 13.13 4.36
C ARG A 281 12.29 13.69 4.74
N PHE A 282 11.21 13.01 4.35
CA PHE A 282 9.85 13.42 4.70
C PHE A 282 9.64 13.42 6.21
N ARG A 283 10.08 12.37 6.93
CA ARG A 283 10.03 12.34 8.40
C ARG A 283 10.78 13.53 9.03
N SER A 284 11.95 13.88 8.49
CA SER A 284 12.72 15.04 8.97
C SER A 284 11.98 16.34 8.72
N ILE A 285 11.43 16.55 7.51
CA ILE A 285 10.60 17.72 7.16
C ILE A 285 9.43 17.87 8.12
N VAL A 286 8.73 16.77 8.43
CA VAL A 286 7.59 16.79 9.36
C VAL A 286 8.04 17.10 10.79
N ARG A 287 9.08 16.41 11.27
CA ARG A 287 9.61 16.61 12.64
C ARG A 287 10.10 18.03 12.86
N ASP A 288 10.87 18.55 11.90
CA ASP A 288 11.53 19.85 12.01
C ASP A 288 10.62 21.01 11.55
N ARG A 289 9.40 20.67 11.04
CA ARG A 289 8.44 21.63 10.45
C ARG A 289 9.03 22.43 9.29
N ASP A 290 9.95 21.80 8.51
CA ASP A 290 10.68 22.44 7.42
C ASP A 290 9.85 22.43 6.11
N PHE A 291 8.68 23.06 6.17
CA PHE A 291 7.83 23.35 5.03
C PHE A 291 7.06 24.65 5.24
N ALA A 292 6.65 25.30 4.16
CA ALA A 292 5.83 26.50 4.22
C ALA A 292 4.37 26.19 3.87
N LEU A 293 3.43 27.00 4.37
CA LEU A 293 2.06 27.04 3.88
C LEU A 293 1.90 28.23 2.95
N TYR A 294 1.31 27.96 1.79
CA TYR A 294 0.84 28.97 0.85
C TYR A 294 -0.69 28.97 0.88
N TYR A 295 -1.29 30.11 0.68
CA TYR A 295 -2.71 30.33 0.87
C TYR A 295 -3.36 30.72 -0.45
N GLN A 296 -4.24 29.88 -0.97
CA GLN A 296 -5.01 30.15 -2.18
C GLN A 296 -6.38 30.68 -1.80
N PRO A 297 -6.82 31.83 -2.38
CA PRO A 297 -8.11 32.41 -2.03
C PRO A 297 -9.27 31.61 -2.61
N ILE A 298 -10.30 31.40 -1.79
CA ILE A 298 -11.62 30.94 -2.17
C ILE A 298 -12.58 32.10 -1.96
N VAL A 299 -13.31 32.47 -3.01
CA VAL A 299 -14.13 33.68 -3.02
C VAL A 299 -15.62 33.36 -3.08
N ASP A 300 -16.46 34.20 -2.54
CA ASP A 300 -17.90 34.21 -2.78
C ASP A 300 -18.15 34.67 -4.22
N LEU A 301 -18.83 33.87 -5.03
CA LEU A 301 -19.01 34.16 -6.47
C LEU A 301 -19.93 35.34 -6.75
N LYS A 302 -20.81 35.74 -5.80
CA LYS A 302 -21.72 36.89 -5.96
C LYS A 302 -20.99 38.19 -5.67
N THR A 303 -20.25 38.25 -4.57
CA THR A 303 -19.60 39.47 -4.08
C THR A 303 -18.15 39.61 -4.53
N ARG A 304 -17.51 38.52 -4.97
CA ARG A 304 -16.08 38.39 -5.27
C ARG A 304 -15.18 38.65 -4.05
N ALA A 305 -15.74 38.71 -2.87
CA ALA A 305 -14.97 38.84 -1.63
C ALA A 305 -14.33 37.51 -1.24
N VAL A 306 -13.14 37.57 -0.68
CA VAL A 306 -12.47 36.38 -0.13
C VAL A 306 -13.27 35.83 1.03
N HIS A 307 -13.69 34.58 0.94
CA HIS A 307 -14.41 33.89 2.00
C HIS A 307 -13.44 33.18 2.95
N HIS A 308 -12.50 32.42 2.41
CA HIS A 308 -11.46 31.72 3.17
C HIS A 308 -10.26 31.40 2.25
N PHE A 309 -9.25 30.74 2.80
CA PHE A 309 -8.06 30.32 2.06
C PHE A 309 -7.85 28.83 2.24
N GLU A 310 -7.48 28.15 1.17
CA GLU A 310 -6.92 26.80 1.25
C GLU A 310 -5.42 26.90 1.56
N ALA A 311 -4.98 26.17 2.58
CA ALA A 311 -3.57 26.08 2.95
C ALA A 311 -2.88 24.93 2.22
N LEU A 312 -2.00 25.28 1.31
CA LEU A 312 -1.26 24.37 0.46
C LEU A 312 0.20 24.28 0.92
N ALA A 313 0.64 23.10 1.30
CA ALA A 313 2.02 22.89 1.72
C ALA A 313 2.99 23.07 0.55
N ARG A 314 4.18 23.60 0.85
CA ARG A 314 5.30 23.74 -0.09
C ARG A 314 6.56 23.24 0.60
N PHE A 315 7.17 22.23 0.01
CA PHE A 315 8.50 21.77 0.41
C PHE A 315 9.56 22.63 -0.29
N GLY A 316 10.77 22.69 0.26
CA GLY A 316 11.88 23.44 -0.34
C GLY A 316 12.16 23.07 -1.81
N GLN A 317 13.00 23.83 -2.49
CA GLN A 317 13.21 23.79 -3.94
C GLN A 317 13.31 22.39 -4.55
N GLY A 318 12.40 22.02 -5.45
CA GLY A 318 12.58 20.91 -6.37
C GLY A 318 11.33 20.19 -6.82
N SER A 319 10.64 19.42 -6.03
CA SER A 319 9.49 18.63 -6.47
C SER A 319 8.19 19.15 -5.85
N GLY A 320 7.09 19.13 -6.60
CA GLY A 320 5.77 19.44 -6.07
C GLY A 320 5.42 18.52 -4.89
N PRO A 321 4.57 18.96 -3.96
CA PRO A 321 4.23 18.20 -2.77
C PRO A 321 3.51 16.87 -3.08
N ALA A 322 2.83 16.75 -4.21
CA ALA A 322 1.95 15.63 -4.56
C ALA A 322 2.66 14.26 -4.54
N ALA A 323 3.87 14.15 -5.10
CA ALA A 323 4.61 12.89 -5.09
C ALA A 323 5.04 12.48 -3.67
N ALA A 324 5.47 13.46 -2.86
CA ALA A 324 5.88 13.20 -1.48
C ALA A 324 4.68 12.88 -0.58
N ILE A 325 3.52 13.51 -0.80
CA ILE A 325 2.27 13.22 -0.09
C ILE A 325 1.80 11.80 -0.42
N ARG A 326 1.73 11.43 -1.70
CA ARG A 326 1.36 10.07 -2.13
C ARG A 326 2.26 9.00 -1.51
N MET A 327 3.58 9.20 -1.56
CA MET A 327 4.52 8.32 -0.88
C MET A 327 4.25 8.25 0.64
N ALA A 328 3.97 9.38 1.28
CA ALA A 328 3.70 9.43 2.71
C ALA A 328 2.39 8.71 3.09
N GLU A 329 1.36 8.78 2.27
CA GLU A 329 0.11 8.01 2.42
C GLU A 329 0.38 6.51 2.34
N GLU A 330 1.05 6.04 1.28
CA GLU A 330 1.38 4.64 1.07
C GLU A 330 2.30 4.09 2.18
N LEU A 331 3.19 4.92 2.71
CA LEU A 331 4.10 4.53 3.79
C LEU A 331 3.53 4.73 5.19
N ALA A 332 2.28 5.19 5.31
CA ALA A 332 1.62 5.57 6.57
C ALA A 332 2.44 6.58 7.41
N LEU A 333 2.95 7.60 6.74
CA LEU A 333 3.70 8.72 7.34
C LEU A 333 2.88 10.01 7.37
N ILE A 334 1.71 10.00 6.73
CA ILE A 334 0.93 11.20 6.44
C ILE A 334 0.30 11.82 7.70
N ASP A 335 -0.09 11.02 8.70
CA ASP A 335 -0.78 11.51 9.91
C ASP A 335 0.00 12.63 10.62
N GLY A 336 1.31 12.44 10.77
CA GLY A 336 2.17 13.43 11.39
C GLY A 336 2.29 14.72 10.58
N PHE A 337 2.22 14.61 9.26
CA PHE A 337 2.26 15.74 8.34
C PHE A 337 0.96 16.53 8.38
N ASP A 338 -0.19 15.87 8.25
CA ASP A 338 -1.51 16.54 8.30
C ASP A 338 -1.69 17.29 9.63
N LEU A 339 -1.24 16.67 10.74
CA LEU A 339 -1.26 17.35 12.04
C LEU A 339 -0.32 18.58 12.07
N ALA A 340 0.85 18.49 11.44
CA ALA A 340 1.79 19.60 11.35
C ALA A 340 1.27 20.75 10.46
N VAL A 341 0.54 20.42 9.40
CA VAL A 341 -0.16 21.40 8.55
C VAL A 341 -1.24 22.12 9.36
N ALA A 342 -2.09 21.37 10.06
CA ALA A 342 -3.12 21.94 10.94
C ALA A 342 -2.52 22.83 12.03
N GLU A 343 -1.41 22.42 12.66
CA GLU A 343 -0.68 23.22 13.67
C GLU A 343 -0.20 24.56 13.10
N LYS A 344 0.38 24.56 11.90
CA LYS A 344 0.82 25.79 11.23
C LYS A 344 -0.37 26.68 10.85
N ALA A 345 -1.46 26.10 10.35
CA ALA A 345 -2.67 26.85 10.02
C ALA A 345 -3.28 27.51 11.27
N VAL A 346 -3.43 26.77 12.37
CA VAL A 346 -3.91 27.33 13.65
C VAL A 346 -2.99 28.41 14.18
N ARG A 347 -1.66 28.24 14.07
CA ARG A 347 -0.69 29.28 14.44
C ARG A 347 -0.92 30.55 13.62
N ARG A 348 -1.12 30.42 12.30
CA ARG A 348 -1.39 31.56 11.41
C ARG A 348 -2.70 32.30 11.77
N LEU A 349 -3.75 31.55 12.16
CA LEU A 349 -5.00 32.15 12.64
C LEU A 349 -4.82 33.00 13.91
N ARG A 350 -3.84 32.67 14.75
CA ARG A 350 -3.54 33.35 16.02
C ARG A 350 -2.59 34.55 15.90
N GLU A 351 -1.97 34.71 14.73
CA GLU A 351 -1.05 35.85 14.50
C GLU A 351 -1.80 37.20 14.47
N PRO A 352 -1.13 38.31 14.82
CA PRO A 352 -1.71 39.64 14.70
C PRO A 352 -2.24 39.91 13.29
N GLY A 353 -3.45 40.42 13.19
CA GLY A 353 -4.13 40.62 11.90
C GLY A 353 -4.87 39.40 11.37
N GLY A 354 -4.76 38.23 12.00
CA GLY A 354 -5.43 36.99 11.60
C GLY A 354 -6.93 36.89 11.95
N GLY A 355 -7.52 37.91 12.62
CA GLY A 355 -8.87 37.81 13.18
C GLY A 355 -10.00 37.55 12.19
N LEU A 356 -9.84 37.92 10.93
CA LEU A 356 -10.82 37.67 9.86
C LEU A 356 -10.46 36.49 8.96
N LEU A 357 -9.28 35.91 9.15
CA LEU A 357 -8.84 34.79 8.33
C LEU A 357 -9.61 33.52 8.70
N LYS A 358 -10.04 32.80 7.66
CA LYS A 358 -10.50 31.42 7.76
C LYS A 358 -9.59 30.58 6.87
N ILE A 359 -9.18 29.42 7.33
CA ILE A 359 -8.23 28.56 6.62
C ILE A 359 -8.78 27.15 6.54
N ALA A 360 -8.77 26.58 5.33
CA ALA A 360 -9.02 25.18 5.08
C ALA A 360 -7.69 24.41 5.01
N VAL A 361 -7.67 23.22 5.55
CA VAL A 361 -6.52 22.30 5.54
C VAL A 361 -6.92 20.95 5.00
N ASN A 362 -6.11 20.40 4.11
CA ASN A 362 -6.29 19.06 3.56
C ASN A 362 -5.95 18.01 4.63
N VAL A 363 -6.75 16.95 4.69
CA VAL A 363 -6.56 15.80 5.56
C VAL A 363 -6.72 14.52 4.75
N SER A 364 -5.71 13.67 4.80
CA SER A 364 -5.73 12.38 4.11
C SER A 364 -6.75 11.42 4.73
N GLY A 365 -7.18 10.43 3.93
CA GLY A 365 -8.03 9.37 4.42
C GLY A 365 -7.40 8.52 5.52
N ALA A 366 -6.10 8.33 5.45
CA ALA A 366 -5.36 7.61 6.49
C ALA A 366 -5.42 8.35 7.83
N SER A 367 -5.20 9.67 7.82
CA SER A 367 -5.29 10.50 9.02
C SER A 367 -6.71 10.54 9.58
N LEU A 368 -7.72 10.68 8.70
CA LEU A 368 -9.11 10.65 9.12
C LEU A 368 -9.52 9.29 9.71
N ALA A 369 -8.95 8.18 9.24
CA ALA A 369 -9.18 6.85 9.80
C ALA A 369 -8.59 6.65 11.21
N ASN A 370 -7.71 7.56 11.67
CA ASN A 370 -7.01 7.48 12.95
C ASN A 370 -7.69 8.36 14.00
N ASP A 371 -8.30 7.74 15.03
CA ASP A 371 -8.94 8.45 16.14
C ASP A 371 -7.97 9.38 16.89
N ALA A 372 -6.68 9.01 16.94
CA ALA A 372 -5.67 9.82 17.60
C ALA A 372 -5.43 11.15 16.87
N TYR A 373 -5.53 11.18 15.54
CA TYR A 373 -5.44 12.40 14.74
C TYR A 373 -6.58 13.38 15.10
N VAL A 374 -7.82 12.90 15.07
CA VAL A 374 -9.01 13.70 15.40
C VAL A 374 -8.93 14.22 16.83
N ALA A 375 -8.54 13.39 17.79
CA ALA A 375 -8.35 13.79 19.16
C ALA A 375 -7.26 14.86 19.32
N ALA A 376 -6.15 14.74 18.58
CA ALA A 376 -5.05 15.72 18.61
C ALA A 376 -5.49 17.07 18.03
N LEU A 377 -6.21 17.09 16.91
CA LEU A 377 -6.74 18.31 16.30
C LEU A 377 -7.74 19.01 17.24
N LEU A 378 -8.65 18.27 17.85
CA LEU A 378 -9.59 18.79 18.83
C LEU A 378 -8.89 19.36 20.06
N LYS A 379 -7.84 18.69 20.57
CA LYS A 379 -7.02 19.15 21.69
C LYS A 379 -6.27 20.43 21.37
N MET A 380 -5.68 20.53 20.18
CA MET A 380 -4.93 21.70 19.71
C MET A 380 -5.78 22.97 19.72
N THR A 381 -7.06 22.84 19.39
CA THR A 381 -8.03 23.96 19.28
C THR A 381 -8.90 24.14 20.52
N ALA A 382 -8.78 23.30 21.56
CA ALA A 382 -9.69 23.28 22.72
C ALA A 382 -9.70 24.61 23.50
N ALA A 383 -8.54 25.28 23.65
CA ALA A 383 -8.41 26.50 24.42
C ALA A 383 -8.96 27.76 23.71
N ALA A 384 -9.24 27.69 22.41
CA ALA A 384 -9.68 28.81 21.60
C ALA A 384 -10.82 28.39 20.63
N PRO A 385 -12.08 28.39 21.08
CA PRO A 385 -13.22 28.01 20.24
C PRO A 385 -13.36 28.84 18.95
N ASP A 386 -12.85 30.06 18.94
CA ASP A 386 -12.81 30.89 17.73
C ASP A 386 -11.93 30.34 16.63
N ASP A 387 -10.82 29.66 16.97
CA ASP A 387 -9.96 29.02 15.99
C ASP A 387 -10.73 27.94 15.23
N ARG A 388 -11.60 27.19 15.93
CA ARG A 388 -12.43 26.13 15.33
C ARG A 388 -13.38 26.65 14.27
N ARG A 389 -14.01 27.81 14.52
CA ARG A 389 -14.94 28.45 13.56
C ARG A 389 -14.22 29.01 12.33
N ARG A 390 -12.91 29.20 12.44
CA ARG A 390 -12.05 29.72 11.38
C ARG A 390 -11.22 28.63 10.69
N LEU A 391 -11.29 27.39 11.19
CA LEU A 391 -10.66 26.24 10.60
C LEU A 391 -11.68 25.39 9.86
N MET A 392 -11.35 24.96 8.65
CA MET A 392 -12.08 23.97 7.86
C MET A 392 -11.15 22.78 7.58
N VAL A 393 -11.71 21.58 7.54
CA VAL A 393 -11.01 20.36 7.14
C VAL A 393 -11.54 19.94 5.79
N GLU A 394 -10.66 19.76 4.81
CA GLU A 394 -10.96 19.21 3.50
C GLU A 394 -10.52 17.75 3.44
N VAL A 395 -11.41 16.86 3.02
CA VAL A 395 -11.17 15.43 2.92
C VAL A 395 -11.51 14.96 1.52
N THR A 396 -10.60 14.22 0.87
CA THR A 396 -10.84 13.70 -0.47
C THR A 396 -11.92 12.64 -0.47
N GLU A 397 -12.64 12.51 -1.59
CA GLU A 397 -13.68 11.51 -1.80
C GLU A 397 -13.22 10.09 -1.46
N THR A 398 -12.00 9.71 -1.83
CA THR A 398 -11.44 8.38 -1.59
C THR A 398 -11.13 8.07 -0.13
N ALA A 399 -11.03 9.08 0.71
CA ALA A 399 -10.64 8.99 2.11
C ALA A 399 -11.64 8.20 2.99
N ALA A 400 -12.91 8.20 2.66
CA ALA A 400 -13.99 7.66 3.49
C ALA A 400 -14.44 6.24 3.10
N LEU A 401 -13.87 5.64 2.04
CA LEU A 401 -14.38 4.42 1.40
C LEU A 401 -14.35 3.16 2.27
N ALA A 402 -13.39 3.02 3.17
CA ALA A 402 -13.19 1.77 3.91
C ALA A 402 -14.25 1.52 5.01
N ASP A 403 -14.68 2.59 5.70
CA ASP A 403 -15.72 2.55 6.75
C ASP A 403 -16.41 3.91 6.87
N LEU A 404 -17.46 4.09 6.06
CA LEU A 404 -18.23 5.32 5.98
C LEU A 404 -18.84 5.74 7.33
N ALA A 405 -19.30 4.78 8.13
CA ALA A 405 -19.91 5.05 9.43
C ALA A 405 -18.87 5.54 10.46
N ALA A 406 -17.67 4.99 10.43
CA ALA A 406 -16.59 5.47 11.28
C ALA A 406 -16.08 6.84 10.83
N ALA A 407 -16.00 7.08 9.51
CA ALA A 407 -15.65 8.40 8.96
C ALA A 407 -16.69 9.46 9.39
N ASP A 408 -17.99 9.18 9.24
CA ASP A 408 -19.07 10.10 9.66
C ASP A 408 -19.01 10.43 11.15
N ARG A 409 -18.78 9.44 12.02
CA ARG A 409 -18.61 9.72 13.47
C ARG A 409 -17.46 10.68 13.75
N ARG A 410 -16.31 10.54 13.04
CA ARG A 410 -15.13 11.38 13.21
C ARG A 410 -15.36 12.79 12.67
N LEU A 411 -15.92 12.90 11.49
CA LEU A 411 -16.31 14.19 10.90
C LEU A 411 -17.37 14.89 11.76
N GLY A 412 -18.36 14.15 12.26
CA GLY A 412 -19.34 14.64 13.20
C GLY A 412 -18.72 15.20 14.48
N ALA A 413 -17.68 14.57 15.04
CA ALA A 413 -16.96 15.08 16.19
C ALA A 413 -16.27 16.42 15.92
N LEU A 414 -15.67 16.60 14.73
CA LEU A 414 -15.08 17.88 14.30
C LEU A 414 -16.16 18.96 14.17
N ARG A 415 -17.26 18.65 13.51
CA ARG A 415 -18.38 19.59 13.30
C ARG A 415 -19.04 20.01 14.62
N HIS A 416 -19.29 19.07 15.53
CA HIS A 416 -19.80 19.37 16.88
C HIS A 416 -18.87 20.28 17.68
N ALA A 417 -17.57 20.19 17.43
CA ALA A 417 -16.59 21.08 18.02
C ALA A 417 -16.54 22.46 17.37
N GLY A 418 -17.20 22.68 16.23
CA GLY A 418 -17.27 23.92 15.48
C GLY A 418 -16.26 24.05 14.33
N ILE A 419 -15.58 22.96 13.96
CA ILE A 419 -14.70 22.91 12.79
C ILE A 419 -15.55 22.48 11.59
N LYS A 420 -15.58 23.29 10.52
CA LYS A 420 -16.28 22.96 9.28
C LYS A 420 -15.58 21.84 8.54
N VAL A 421 -16.35 21.01 7.83
CA VAL A 421 -15.87 19.90 7.02
C VAL A 421 -16.32 20.07 5.57
N CYS A 422 -15.39 19.88 4.64
CA CYS A 422 -15.62 19.93 3.20
C CYS A 422 -15.18 18.62 2.55
N ILE A 423 -15.98 18.09 1.62
CA ILE A 423 -15.55 17.01 0.72
C ILE A 423 -14.81 17.66 -0.44
N ASP A 424 -13.60 17.17 -0.73
CA ASP A 424 -12.77 17.62 -1.84
C ASP A 424 -12.81 16.65 -3.04
N ASP A 425 -12.47 17.15 -4.24
CA ASP A 425 -12.45 16.41 -5.52
C ASP A 425 -13.78 15.73 -5.90
N PHE A 426 -14.91 16.32 -5.50
CA PHE A 426 -16.21 15.72 -5.74
C PHE A 426 -16.54 15.63 -7.24
N GLY A 427 -16.79 14.39 -7.70
CA GLY A 427 -17.11 14.09 -9.10
C GLY A 427 -15.95 13.53 -9.90
N ALA A 428 -14.75 13.43 -9.34
CA ALA A 428 -13.61 12.74 -9.95
C ALA A 428 -13.73 11.20 -9.85
N GLY A 429 -14.51 10.70 -8.88
CA GLY A 429 -14.69 9.28 -8.58
C GLY A 429 -16.07 8.71 -8.88
N SER A 430 -16.25 7.41 -8.61
CA SER A 430 -17.49 6.67 -8.89
C SER A 430 -18.49 6.61 -7.72
N ALA A 431 -18.10 7.05 -6.51
CA ALA A 431 -18.88 6.85 -5.28
C ALA A 431 -19.47 8.14 -4.67
N SER A 432 -19.38 9.25 -5.39
CA SER A 432 -19.72 10.62 -4.92
C SER A 432 -21.07 10.76 -4.21
N PHE A 433 -22.12 10.11 -4.69
CA PHE A 433 -23.46 10.23 -4.10
C PHE A 433 -23.62 9.48 -2.76
N ASP A 434 -22.91 8.38 -2.55
CA ASP A 434 -22.94 7.64 -1.28
C ASP A 434 -22.32 8.45 -0.14
N TYR A 435 -21.35 9.32 -0.45
CA TYR A 435 -20.75 10.23 0.52
C TYR A 435 -21.70 11.33 0.95
N LEU A 436 -22.39 11.97 -0.01
CA LEU A 436 -23.40 12.99 0.32
C LEU A 436 -24.53 12.43 1.16
N ARG A 437 -24.87 11.15 0.96
CA ARG A 437 -25.90 10.47 1.75
C ARG A 437 -25.40 10.07 3.14
N GLY A 438 -24.13 9.67 3.26
CA GLY A 438 -23.61 8.99 4.44
C GLY A 438 -22.73 9.83 5.34
N LEU A 439 -22.28 11.00 4.88
CA LEU A 439 -21.36 11.86 5.64
C LEU A 439 -22.03 13.19 6.03
N SER A 440 -21.85 13.56 7.28
CA SER A 440 -22.23 14.87 7.80
C SER A 440 -21.15 15.88 7.48
N VAL A 441 -21.36 16.68 6.43
CA VAL A 441 -20.42 17.71 5.95
C VAL A 441 -21.08 19.08 5.86
N ASP A 442 -20.30 20.13 5.63
CA ASP A 442 -20.78 21.52 5.54
C ASP A 442 -20.63 22.07 4.11
N ALA A 443 -19.69 21.55 3.33
CA ALA A 443 -19.40 22.02 1.99
C ALA A 443 -18.89 20.88 1.07
N VAL A 444 -18.96 21.14 -0.24
CA VAL A 444 -18.46 20.24 -1.29
C VAL A 444 -17.66 21.05 -2.29
N LYS A 445 -16.42 20.63 -2.61
CA LYS A 445 -15.61 21.18 -3.70
C LYS A 445 -15.83 20.36 -4.96
N ILE A 446 -16.26 21.02 -6.00
CA ILE A 446 -16.55 20.42 -7.31
C ILE A 446 -15.25 20.40 -8.11
N ASP A 447 -14.82 19.19 -8.50
CA ASP A 447 -13.57 18.97 -9.23
C ASP A 447 -13.49 19.79 -10.53
N GLY A 448 -12.30 20.31 -10.79
CA GLY A 448 -12.04 21.17 -11.93
C GLY A 448 -12.29 20.52 -13.30
N ALA A 449 -12.22 19.19 -13.41
CA ALA A 449 -12.53 18.50 -14.66
C ALA A 449 -14.01 18.66 -15.05
N LEU A 450 -14.91 18.73 -14.06
CA LEU A 450 -16.33 19.03 -14.31
C LEU A 450 -16.57 20.52 -14.62
N VAL A 451 -15.75 21.40 -14.08
CA VAL A 451 -15.92 22.86 -14.19
C VAL A 451 -15.44 23.41 -15.53
N ARG A 452 -14.38 22.85 -16.10
CA ARG A 452 -13.64 23.38 -17.25
C ARG A 452 -14.54 23.71 -18.45
N ASP A 453 -15.44 22.80 -18.81
CA ASP A 453 -16.24 22.89 -20.04
C ASP A 453 -17.69 23.36 -19.80
N ILE A 454 -17.99 23.90 -18.61
CA ILE A 454 -19.35 24.27 -18.20
C ILE A 454 -20.03 25.28 -19.12
N HIS A 455 -19.27 26.12 -19.80
CA HIS A 455 -19.80 27.15 -20.70
C HIS A 455 -19.99 26.65 -22.12
N THR A 456 -19.41 25.50 -22.50
CA THR A 456 -19.48 24.93 -23.86
C THR A 456 -20.25 23.62 -23.93
N ASP A 457 -20.28 22.83 -22.86
CA ASP A 457 -20.96 21.55 -22.82
C ASP A 457 -22.28 21.63 -22.03
N ALA A 458 -23.42 21.56 -22.77
CA ALA A 458 -24.75 21.57 -22.17
C ALA A 458 -25.04 20.40 -21.23
N ARG A 459 -24.41 19.23 -21.47
CA ARG A 459 -24.59 18.05 -20.63
C ARG A 459 -23.88 18.23 -19.28
N THR A 460 -22.67 18.69 -19.30
CA THR A 460 -21.89 19.04 -18.10
C THR A 460 -22.61 20.12 -17.30
N ARG A 461 -23.13 21.16 -17.97
CA ARG A 461 -23.92 22.20 -17.33
C ARG A 461 -25.15 21.65 -16.62
N THR A 462 -25.88 20.71 -17.25
CA THR A 462 -27.06 20.07 -16.66
C THR A 462 -26.69 19.23 -15.44
N LEU A 463 -25.59 18.45 -15.50
CA LEU A 463 -25.12 17.66 -14.39
C LEU A 463 -24.78 18.53 -13.18
N ILE A 464 -24.02 19.60 -13.39
CA ILE A 464 -23.63 20.53 -12.32
C ILE A 464 -24.89 21.22 -11.75
N ALA A 465 -25.86 21.62 -12.57
CA ALA A 465 -27.09 22.23 -12.09
C ALA A 465 -27.85 21.32 -11.11
N HIS A 466 -28.00 20.03 -11.44
CA HIS A 466 -28.64 19.07 -10.53
C HIS A 466 -27.81 18.76 -9.29
N LEU A 467 -26.48 18.75 -9.40
CA LEU A 467 -25.63 18.61 -8.25
C LEU A 467 -25.80 19.78 -7.26
N ILE A 468 -25.86 21.01 -7.77
CA ILE A 468 -26.05 22.22 -6.96
C ILE A 468 -27.42 22.21 -6.28
N GLU A 469 -28.47 21.80 -7.01
CA GLU A 469 -29.83 21.65 -6.46
C GLU A 469 -29.83 20.62 -5.31
N LEU A 470 -29.16 19.49 -5.50
CA LEU A 470 -29.00 18.48 -4.45
C LEU A 470 -28.26 19.03 -3.25
N CYS A 471 -27.10 19.68 -3.44
CA CYS A 471 -26.34 20.31 -2.37
C CYS A 471 -27.18 21.35 -1.62
N GLY A 472 -27.95 22.17 -2.34
CA GLY A 472 -28.85 23.13 -1.74
C GLY A 472 -29.95 22.48 -0.89
N SER A 473 -30.50 21.34 -1.33
CA SER A 473 -31.51 20.57 -0.58
C SER A 473 -30.94 19.94 0.69
N LEU A 474 -29.62 19.73 0.74
CA LEU A 474 -28.87 19.20 1.89
C LEU A 474 -28.23 20.31 2.74
N GLU A 475 -28.51 21.57 2.42
CA GLU A 475 -27.94 22.76 3.10
C GLU A 475 -26.38 22.80 3.03
N LEU A 476 -25.78 22.27 1.95
CA LEU A 476 -24.34 22.27 1.72
C LEU A 476 -23.89 23.48 0.91
N GLU A 477 -22.79 24.13 1.34
CA GLU A 477 -22.08 25.12 0.54
C GLU A 477 -21.38 24.41 -0.64
N THR A 478 -21.29 25.06 -1.81
CA THR A 478 -20.61 24.52 -2.99
C THR A 478 -19.43 25.39 -3.35
N ILE A 479 -18.27 24.77 -3.64
CA ILE A 479 -17.05 25.44 -4.06
C ILE A 479 -16.65 24.86 -5.40
N ALA A 480 -16.56 25.68 -6.46
CA ALA A 480 -16.08 25.19 -7.75
C ALA A 480 -14.60 25.50 -7.91
N GLU A 481 -13.85 24.53 -8.38
CA GLU A 481 -12.42 24.63 -8.55
C GLU A 481 -11.99 25.01 -9.97
N MET A 482 -10.68 25.33 -10.13
CA MET A 482 -10.02 25.58 -11.41
C MET A 482 -10.72 26.65 -12.28
N ILE A 483 -11.29 27.67 -11.64
CA ILE A 483 -11.89 28.79 -12.35
C ILE A 483 -10.80 29.70 -12.90
N GLU A 484 -10.68 29.75 -14.23
CA GLU A 484 -9.64 30.54 -14.91
C GLU A 484 -10.18 31.79 -15.61
N THR A 485 -11.50 31.84 -15.88
CA THR A 485 -12.12 32.94 -16.65
C THR A 485 -13.38 33.45 -16.00
N ASP A 486 -13.72 34.73 -16.23
CA ASP A 486 -14.97 35.31 -15.79
C ASP A 486 -16.19 34.61 -16.39
N GLN A 487 -16.10 34.08 -17.60
CA GLN A 487 -17.18 33.33 -18.23
C GLN A 487 -17.57 32.08 -17.46
N ILE A 488 -16.57 31.33 -17.01
CA ILE A 488 -16.76 30.14 -16.15
C ILE A 488 -17.36 30.57 -14.81
N ALA A 489 -16.78 31.59 -14.17
CA ALA A 489 -17.24 32.10 -12.89
C ALA A 489 -18.71 32.58 -12.93
N ASP A 490 -19.08 33.30 -13.99
CA ASP A 490 -20.46 33.80 -14.17
C ASP A 490 -21.42 32.64 -14.43
N ALA A 491 -21.07 31.67 -15.27
CA ALA A 491 -21.89 30.49 -15.51
C ALA A 491 -22.16 29.68 -14.23
N LEU A 492 -21.11 29.50 -13.38
CA LEU A 492 -21.24 28.82 -12.09
C LEU A 492 -22.12 29.61 -11.10
N ARG A 493 -21.91 30.91 -11.00
CA ARG A 493 -22.75 31.80 -10.19
C ARG A 493 -24.24 31.72 -10.60
N ASP A 494 -24.48 31.74 -11.90
CA ASP A 494 -25.87 31.70 -12.45
C ASP A 494 -26.55 30.34 -12.21
N LEU A 495 -25.77 29.27 -12.03
CA LEU A 495 -26.24 27.96 -11.59
C LEU A 495 -26.44 27.87 -10.07
N GLY A 496 -25.95 28.85 -9.30
CA GLY A 496 -26.13 28.88 -7.85
C GLY A 496 -24.96 28.36 -7.03
N VAL A 497 -23.78 28.13 -7.65
CA VAL A 497 -22.56 27.81 -6.90
C VAL A 497 -22.22 28.97 -5.96
N THR A 498 -21.91 28.64 -4.69
CA THR A 498 -21.70 29.66 -3.65
C THR A 498 -20.31 30.28 -3.70
N HIS A 499 -19.28 29.46 -3.86
CA HIS A 499 -17.88 29.87 -3.81
C HIS A 499 -17.10 29.37 -5.01
N GLY A 500 -15.95 30.00 -5.28
CA GLY A 500 -15.05 29.60 -6.35
C GLY A 500 -13.60 29.76 -6.00
N GLN A 501 -12.80 28.86 -6.53
CA GLN A 501 -11.33 28.83 -6.44
C GLN A 501 -10.74 28.70 -7.84
N GLY A 502 -9.63 29.36 -8.08
CA GLY A 502 -8.92 29.25 -9.35
C GLY A 502 -8.00 30.43 -9.63
N TRP A 503 -7.28 30.35 -10.73
CA TRP A 503 -6.30 31.39 -11.10
C TRP A 503 -6.92 32.73 -11.42
N LEU A 504 -8.20 32.75 -11.76
CA LEU A 504 -8.96 33.99 -11.91
C LEU A 504 -8.90 34.86 -10.64
N PHE A 505 -8.97 34.23 -9.47
CA PHE A 505 -9.04 34.93 -8.18
C PHE A 505 -7.67 35.08 -7.51
N GLY A 506 -6.73 34.22 -7.85
CA GLY A 506 -5.35 34.26 -7.35
C GLY A 506 -4.70 32.89 -7.29
N ARG A 507 -3.39 32.91 -7.33
CA ARG A 507 -2.57 31.72 -7.03
C ARG A 507 -2.29 31.63 -5.54
N ALA A 508 -1.82 30.49 -5.08
CA ALA A 508 -1.37 30.32 -3.70
C ALA A 508 -0.15 31.21 -3.44
N GLU A 509 -0.23 32.05 -2.39
CA GLU A 509 0.83 32.97 -1.98
C GLU A 509 1.25 32.69 -0.52
N PRO A 510 2.49 33.03 -0.10
CA PRO A 510 2.96 32.83 1.26
C PRO A 510 2.12 33.56 2.31
N GLU A 511 1.55 34.72 1.94
CA GLU A 511 0.71 35.53 2.81
C GLU A 511 -0.73 35.56 2.30
N PRO A 512 -1.75 35.29 3.15
CA PRO A 512 -3.14 35.36 2.78
C PRO A 512 -3.58 36.82 2.60
N ARG A 513 -3.87 37.24 1.39
CA ARG A 513 -4.35 38.59 1.07
C ARG A 513 -5.85 38.63 0.98
N THR A 514 -6.50 39.31 1.91
CA THR A 514 -7.97 39.46 1.93
C THR A 514 -8.50 40.44 0.88
N ILE A 515 -7.63 41.26 0.30
CA ILE A 515 -7.97 42.18 -0.79
C ILE A 515 -7.34 41.65 -2.07
N LEU A 516 -8.16 41.16 -2.99
CA LEU A 516 -7.72 40.70 -4.30
C LEU A 516 -7.47 41.93 -5.18
N ASN A 517 -6.24 42.11 -5.62
CA ASN A 517 -5.97 43.04 -6.72
C ASN A 517 -6.54 42.44 -8.00
N THR A 518 -7.72 42.88 -8.45
CA THR A 518 -8.23 42.52 -9.77
C THR A 518 -7.20 42.97 -10.80
N PRO A 519 -6.55 42.06 -11.57
CA PRO A 519 -5.64 42.49 -12.61
C PRO A 519 -6.42 43.27 -13.65
N ALA A 520 -6.09 44.55 -13.83
CA ALA A 520 -6.54 45.30 -14.97
C ALA A 520 -6.21 44.49 -16.23
N ILE A 521 -7.19 44.27 -17.09
CA ILE A 521 -7.13 43.56 -18.35
C ILE A 521 -5.87 44.00 -19.11
N ARG A 522 -4.80 43.23 -19.07
CA ARG A 522 -3.64 43.35 -19.92
C ARG A 522 -3.43 42.06 -20.70
N GLY A 523 -3.55 42.24 -21.99
CA GLY A 523 -3.50 41.32 -23.10
C GLY A 523 -2.70 40.02 -22.93
N ARG A 524 -3.22 39.01 -23.58
CA ARG A 524 -2.66 37.70 -23.89
C ARG A 524 -1.12 37.70 -23.88
N ARG A 525 -0.55 36.98 -22.92
CA ARG A 525 0.75 36.32 -23.12
C ARG A 525 0.51 34.83 -22.99
N GLN A 526 0.80 34.09 -24.04
CA GLN A 526 0.92 32.66 -24.04
C GLN A 526 1.99 32.27 -23.00
N GLY A 527 1.59 31.73 -21.89
CA GLY A 527 2.45 31.12 -20.88
C GLY A 527 2.34 29.61 -20.97
N VAL A 528 3.48 28.96 -20.83
CA VAL A 528 3.63 27.51 -20.75
C VAL A 528 2.69 26.97 -19.67
N VAL A 529 1.94 25.94 -20.02
CA VAL A 529 1.04 25.20 -19.10
C VAL A 529 1.91 24.39 -18.15
N GLU A 530 2.08 24.86 -16.92
CA GLU A 530 2.52 23.99 -15.83
C GLU A 530 1.31 23.18 -15.37
N GLY A 531 1.43 21.86 -15.42
CA GLY A 531 0.36 20.95 -15.07
C GLY A 531 -0.07 21.11 -13.61
N TRP A 532 -1.37 21.04 -13.39
CA TRP A 532 -1.96 20.84 -12.07
C TRP A 532 -1.62 19.40 -11.64
N SER A 533 -0.92 19.22 -10.55
CA SER A 533 -0.70 17.95 -9.87
C SER A 533 -0.55 18.20 -8.37
#